data_cece5547121337b44847a5fc743d9ce1
#
_entry.id   cece5547121337b44847a5fc743d9ce1
#
_cell.length_a   1.000
_cell.length_b   1.000
_cell.length_c   1.000
_cell.angle_alpha   90.00
_cell.angle_beta   90.00
_cell.angle_gamma   90.00
#
_symmetry.space_group_name_H-M   'P 1'
#
loop_
_entity.id
_entity.type
_entity.pdbx_description
1 polymer ?
#
loop_
_entity_poly.entity_id
_entity_poly.type
_entity_poly.pdbx_seq_one_letter_code
_entity_poly.pdbx_strand_id
1 'polypeptide(L)' 'MTVKLIRMWSGEDVIADIVEESSDSIVITDPIVAVPSPQQGNIAFAPWSPLLQKDKIEVTKKYVVYELSLIHI' A
#
# COMPACT_ATOMS: atom_id res chain seq x y z
N MET A 1 3.35 -14.47 -4.23
CA MET A 1 3.16 -13.01 -4.26
C MET A 1 1.79 -12.65 -3.72
N THR A 2 1.76 -11.80 -2.71
CA THR A 2 0.51 -11.41 -2.06
C THR A 2 0.33 -9.92 -2.21
N VAL A 3 -0.42 -9.52 -3.22
CA VAL A 3 -0.66 -8.10 -3.49
C VAL A 3 -1.97 -7.70 -2.82
N LYS A 4 -1.91 -6.64 -2.01
CA LYS A 4 -3.08 -6.17 -1.29
C LYS A 4 -3.24 -4.66 -1.43
N LEU A 5 -4.49 -4.23 -1.33
CA LEU A 5 -4.81 -2.82 -1.17
C LEU A 5 -4.93 -2.56 0.34
N ILE A 6 -4.17 -1.60 0.82
CA ILE A 6 -4.09 -1.27 2.23
C ILE A 6 -4.59 0.15 2.45
N ARG A 7 -5.69 0.29 3.19
CA ARG A 7 -6.19 1.61 3.55
C ARG A 7 -5.47 2.08 4.80
N MET A 8 -4.78 3.20 4.71
CA MET A 8 -4.07 3.77 5.84
C MET A 8 -4.96 4.76 6.59
N TRP A 9 -4.64 4.99 7.85
CA TRP A 9 -5.39 5.96 8.66
C TRP A 9 -5.31 7.38 8.10
N SER A 10 -4.28 7.68 7.33
CA SER A 10 -4.16 8.98 6.66
C SER A 10 -5.13 9.13 5.50
N GLY A 11 -5.83 8.07 5.13
CA GLY A 11 -6.79 8.11 4.03
C GLY A 11 -6.21 7.63 2.70
N GLU A 12 -4.96 7.25 2.69
CA GLU A 12 -4.31 6.77 1.47
C GLU A 12 -4.65 5.31 1.22
N ASP A 13 -4.80 4.96 -0.05
CA ASP A 13 -4.93 3.58 -0.49
C ASP A 13 -3.60 3.16 -1.10
N VAL A 14 -2.91 2.26 -0.42
CA VAL A 14 -1.60 1.78 -0.84
C VAL A 14 -1.73 0.38 -1.40
N ILE A 15 -1.17 0.15 -2.57
CA ILE A 15 -1.14 -1.18 -3.18
C ILE A 15 0.30 -1.68 -3.09
N ALA A 16 0.49 -2.83 -2.49
CA ALA A 16 1.82 -3.35 -2.25
C ALA A 16 1.80 -4.87 -2.17
N ASP A 17 2.98 -5.45 -2.36
CA ASP A 17 3.21 -6.86 -2.14
C ASP A 17 3.61 -7.05 -0.69
N ILE A 18 2.89 -7.91 0.03
CA ILE A 18 3.19 -8.17 1.43
C ILE A 18 4.13 -9.38 1.50
N VAL A 19 5.32 -9.15 2.01
CA VAL A 19 6.34 -10.20 2.13
C VAL A 19 6.35 -10.86 3.49
N GLU A 20 5.99 -10.13 4.53
CA GLU A 20 5.90 -10.69 5.87
C GLU A 20 4.78 -10.01 6.62
N GLU A 21 4.16 -10.75 7.51
CA GLU A 21 3.08 -10.20 8.32
C GLU A 21 3.16 -10.80 9.71
N SER A 22 3.05 -9.96 10.72
CA SER A 22 2.99 -10.38 12.11
C SER A 22 1.71 -9.81 12.73
N SER A 23 1.54 -10.04 14.04
CA SER A 23 0.38 -9.50 14.73
C SER A 23 0.42 -7.97 14.83
N ASP A 24 1.61 -7.37 14.74
CA ASP A 24 1.79 -5.94 14.98
C ASP A 24 2.17 -5.14 13.74
N SER A 25 2.68 -5.80 12.72
CA SER A 25 3.18 -5.07 11.55
C SER A 25 3.11 -5.91 10.29
N ILE A 26 3.28 -5.22 9.17
CA ILE A 26 3.42 -5.86 7.86
C ILE A 26 4.67 -5.31 7.20
N VAL A 27 5.33 -6.14 6.41
CA VAL A 27 6.48 -5.73 5.61
C VAL A 27 6.05 -5.78 4.15
N ILE A 28 6.17 -4.65 3.48
CA ILE A 28 5.69 -4.50 2.11
C ILE A 28 6.83 -4.12 1.18
N THR A 29 6.66 -4.45 -0.09
CA THR A 29 7.59 -4.04 -1.14
C THR A 29 6.84 -3.34 -2.26
N ASP A 30 7.56 -2.46 -2.94
CA ASP A 30 7.05 -1.74 -4.12
C ASP A 30 5.69 -1.09 -3.89
N PRO A 31 5.54 -0.31 -2.80
CA PRO A 31 4.25 0.31 -2.52
C PRO A 31 3.96 1.44 -3.50
N ILE A 32 2.74 1.43 -4.03
CA ILE A 32 2.24 2.54 -4.83
C ILE A 32 0.96 3.05 -4.19
N VAL A 33 0.70 4.33 -4.35
CA VAL A 33 -0.49 4.95 -3.80
C VAL A 33 -1.41 5.35 -4.94
N ALA A 34 -2.71 5.10 -4.76
CA ALA A 34 -3.72 5.53 -5.71
C ALA A 34 -4.10 6.97 -5.37
N VAL A 35 -3.95 7.84 -6.35
CA VAL A 35 -4.22 9.27 -6.18
C VAL A 35 -5.32 9.66 -7.15
N PRO A 36 -6.40 10.29 -6.68
CA PRO A 36 -7.41 10.76 -7.60
C PRO A 36 -6.85 11.86 -8.49
N SER A 37 -7.05 11.71 -9.80
CA SER A 37 -6.64 12.74 -10.74
C SER A 37 -7.72 13.81 -10.78
N PRO A 38 -7.35 15.09 -10.67
CA PRO A 38 -8.34 16.16 -10.75
C PRO A 38 -8.93 16.32 -12.14
N GLN A 39 -8.30 15.72 -13.14
CA GLN A 39 -8.80 15.77 -14.50
C GLN A 39 -9.51 14.47 -14.87
N GLN A 40 -10.74 14.57 -15.34
CA GLN A 40 -11.48 13.45 -15.91
C GLN A 40 -11.85 12.34 -14.91
N GLY A 41 -11.68 12.54 -13.62
CA GLY A 41 -12.06 11.53 -12.65
C GLY A 41 -11.25 10.24 -12.70
N ASN A 42 -10.09 10.26 -13.34
CA ASN A 42 -9.23 9.09 -13.42
C ASN A 42 -8.41 8.93 -12.14
N ILE A 43 -7.90 7.72 -11.95
CA ILE A 43 -7.01 7.42 -10.83
C ILE A 43 -5.59 7.30 -11.36
N ALA A 44 -4.67 8.02 -10.73
CA ALA A 44 -3.25 7.92 -11.04
C ALA A 44 -2.56 7.12 -9.94
N PHE A 45 -1.41 6.54 -10.26
CA PHE A 45 -0.60 5.81 -9.30
C PHE A 45 0.77 6.45 -9.19
N ALA A 46 1.28 6.51 -7.98
CA ALA A 46 2.59 7.09 -7.72
C ALA A 46 3.31 6.25 -6.67
N PRO A 47 4.65 6.26 -6.65
CA PRO A 47 5.36 5.60 -5.56
C PRO A 47 4.97 6.23 -4.23
N TRP A 48 4.70 5.38 -3.24
CA TRP A 48 4.25 5.86 -1.94
C TRP A 48 5.35 6.64 -1.22
N SER A 49 6.59 6.19 -1.35
CA SER A 49 7.73 6.87 -0.70
C SER A 49 8.86 6.98 -1.69
N PRO A 50 8.78 7.94 -2.62
CA PRO A 50 9.79 8.03 -3.67
C PRO A 50 11.19 8.36 -3.16
N LEU A 51 11.30 8.91 -1.96
CA LEU A 51 12.60 9.26 -1.39
C LEU A 51 13.24 8.10 -0.63
N LEU A 52 12.49 7.03 -0.36
CA LEU A 52 13.03 5.86 0.31
C LEU A 52 13.62 4.92 -0.73
N GLN A 53 14.87 4.55 -0.50
CA GLN A 53 15.57 3.63 -1.40
C GLN A 53 15.61 2.21 -0.85
N LYS A 54 14.69 1.88 0.02
CA LYS A 54 14.63 0.56 0.61
C LYS A 54 13.68 -0.32 -0.18
N ASP A 55 14.08 -1.57 -0.35
CA ASP A 55 13.23 -2.53 -1.04
C ASP A 55 12.03 -2.95 -0.19
N LYS A 56 12.17 -2.88 1.12
CA LYS A 56 11.13 -3.33 2.05
C LYS A 56 10.84 -2.25 3.08
N ILE A 57 9.57 -2.09 3.41
CA ILE A 57 9.13 -1.12 4.39
C ILE A 57 8.26 -1.84 5.40
N GLU A 58 8.58 -1.65 6.68
CA GLU A 58 7.76 -2.20 7.75
C GLU A 58 6.73 -1.16 8.18
N VAL A 59 5.47 -1.56 8.19
CA VAL A 59 4.36 -0.68 8.55
C VAL A 59 3.65 -1.26 9.78
N THR A 60 3.50 -0.45 10.81
CA THR A 60 2.78 -0.84 12.01
C THR A 60 1.29 -0.96 11.72
N LYS A 61 0.69 -2.08 12.13
CA LYS A 61 -0.72 -2.34 11.81
C LYS A 61 -1.68 -1.33 12.44
N LYS A 62 -1.28 -0.63 13.47
CA LYS A 62 -2.17 0.37 14.06
C LYS A 62 -2.44 1.55 13.12
N TYR A 63 -1.66 1.70 12.07
CA TYR A 63 -1.91 2.73 11.06
C TYR A 63 -2.69 2.20 9.87
N VAL A 64 -3.07 0.94 9.90
CA VAL A 64 -3.80 0.29 8.81
C VAL A 64 -5.26 0.16 9.21
N VAL A 65 -6.15 0.66 8.36
CA VAL A 65 -7.58 0.55 8.60
C VAL A 65 -8.08 -0.83 8.16
N TYR A 66 -7.71 -1.24 6.94
CA TYR A 66 -8.05 -2.57 6.45
C TYR A 66 -7.11 -2.97 5.31
N GLU A 67 -7.11 -4.26 5.02
CA GLU A 67 -6.37 -4.83 3.90
C GLU A 67 -7.33 -5.65 3.05
N LEU A 68 -7.22 -5.50 1.74
CA LEU A 68 -8.02 -6.26 0.80
C LEU A 68 -7.11 -6.98 -0.18
N SER A 69 -7.31 -8.27 -0.33
CA SER A 69 -6.57 -9.04 -1.31
C SER A 69 -7.07 -8.71 -2.71
N LEU A 70 -6.15 -8.40 -3.61
CA LEU A 70 -6.49 -7.98 -4.96
C LEU A 70 -6.41 -9.09 -5.99
N ILE A 71 -5.81 -10.22 -5.63
CA ILE A 71 -5.56 -11.27 -6.60
C ILE A 71 -6.39 -12.49 -6.33
N HIS A 72 -7.14 -12.87 -7.30
CA HIS A 72 -7.94 -14.07 -7.28
C HIS A 72 -7.87 -14.78 -8.60
N ILE A 73 -6.75 -14.68 -9.21
CA ILE A 73 -6.54 -15.25 -10.51
C ILE A 73 -5.79 -16.54 -10.39
#